data_1cfc79f1cfbe0258f693681164e579f5
#
_entry.id   1cfc79f1cfbe0258f693681164e579f5
#
_cell.length_a   1.000
_cell.length_b   1.000
_cell.length_c   1.000
_cell.angle_alpha   90.00
_cell.angle_beta   90.00
_cell.angle_gamma   90.00
#
_symmetry.space_group_name_H-M   'P 1'
#
loop_
_entity.id
_entity.type
_entity.pdbx_description
1 polymer ?
#
loop_
_entity_poly.entity_id
_entity_poly.type
_entity_poly.pdbx_seq_one_letter_code
_entity_poly.pdbx_strand_id
1 'polypeptide(L)'
;VDPALVEAPLGHRLWKHEMFLPILMLHRVANRDEAMRLANDSDLGLTAGFYGGVDEVPWFHEQIEAGVTYANRKQGATTGAWPGYQPFGGWKGSGSTGKAIASFYYLAQYQREQSRTVVEP
;
A
#
# COMPACT_ATOMS: atom_id res chain seq x y z
N VAL A 1 -15.23 -21.40 0.39
CA VAL A 1 -13.82 -21.77 0.51
C VAL A 1 -13.38 -21.35 1.90
N ASP A 2 -12.82 -22.29 2.66
CA ASP A 2 -12.32 -22.01 4.00
C ASP A 2 -11.02 -21.19 3.94
N PRO A 3 -10.74 -20.32 4.93
CA PRO A 3 -9.48 -19.61 5.02
C PRO A 3 -8.29 -20.57 5.06
N ALA A 4 -7.25 -20.27 4.30
CA ALA A 4 -6.06 -21.10 4.22
C ALA A 4 -4.78 -20.28 4.38
N LEU A 5 -3.83 -20.85 5.13
CA LEU A 5 -2.46 -20.36 5.22
C LEU A 5 -1.55 -21.33 4.46
N VAL A 6 -0.80 -20.83 3.50
CA VAL A 6 -0.04 -21.66 2.55
C VAL A 6 1.43 -21.24 2.54
N GLU A 7 2.32 -22.19 2.78
CA GLU A 7 3.75 -22.04 2.48
C GLU A 7 4.02 -22.56 1.05
N ALA A 8 4.68 -21.77 0.23
CA ALA A 8 5.05 -22.14 -1.12
C ALA A 8 6.43 -21.58 -1.49
N PRO A 9 7.17 -22.23 -2.40
CA PRO A 9 8.43 -21.69 -2.92
C PRO A 9 8.24 -20.30 -3.50
N LEU A 10 9.22 -19.41 -3.31
CA LEU A 10 9.14 -17.99 -3.77
C LEU A 10 8.92 -17.85 -5.29
N GLY A 11 9.33 -18.82 -6.08
CA GLY A 11 9.06 -18.84 -7.53
C GLY A 11 7.62 -19.22 -7.91
N HIS A 12 6.76 -19.55 -6.94
CA HIS A 12 5.39 -19.93 -7.25
C HIS A 12 4.57 -18.70 -7.68
N ARG A 13 3.83 -18.82 -8.78
CA ARG A 13 3.11 -17.72 -9.42
C ARG A 13 2.13 -16.96 -8.52
N LEU A 14 1.57 -17.62 -7.51
CA LEU A 14 0.59 -17.03 -6.60
C LEU A 14 1.19 -15.98 -5.66
N TRP A 15 2.51 -15.86 -5.53
CA TRP A 15 3.13 -14.75 -4.79
C TRP A 15 2.89 -13.38 -5.44
N LYS A 16 2.70 -13.36 -6.76
CA LYS A 16 2.50 -12.12 -7.54
C LYS A 16 1.11 -12.03 -8.17
N HIS A 17 0.19 -12.91 -7.75
CA HIS A 17 -1.18 -12.94 -8.28
C HIS A 17 -2.19 -12.60 -7.19
N GLU A 18 -2.96 -11.54 -7.39
CA GLU A 18 -4.04 -11.15 -6.51
C GLU A 18 -5.23 -12.10 -6.69
N MET A 19 -5.54 -12.89 -5.67
CA MET A 19 -6.47 -14.01 -5.81
C MET A 19 -7.92 -13.69 -5.45
N PHE A 20 -8.21 -12.63 -4.70
CA PHE A 20 -9.52 -12.33 -4.12
C PHE A 20 -10.17 -13.52 -3.38
N LEU A 21 -9.35 -14.30 -2.71
CA LEU A 21 -9.73 -15.48 -1.94
C LEU A 21 -9.16 -15.38 -0.52
N PRO A 22 -9.76 -16.05 0.47
CA PRO A 22 -9.23 -16.06 1.83
C PRO A 22 -8.00 -16.97 1.96
N ILE A 23 -7.00 -16.74 1.12
CA ILE A 23 -5.73 -17.49 1.09
C ILE A 23 -4.61 -16.51 1.40
N LEU A 24 -3.82 -16.83 2.42
CA LEU A 24 -2.61 -16.10 2.77
C LEU A 24 -1.36 -16.91 2.46
N MET A 25 -0.48 -16.34 1.65
CA MET A 25 0.83 -16.93 1.39
C MET A 25 1.79 -16.55 2.52
N LEU A 26 2.52 -17.53 3.04
CA LEU A 26 3.51 -17.36 4.09
C LEU A 26 4.90 -17.76 3.59
N HIS A 27 5.90 -16.95 3.94
CA HIS A 27 7.30 -17.27 3.74
C HIS A 27 8.15 -16.86 4.95
N ARG A 28 9.14 -17.66 5.30
CA ARG A 28 10.09 -17.37 6.36
C ARG A 28 11.36 -16.82 5.75
N VAL A 29 11.87 -15.74 6.31
CA VAL A 29 13.06 -15.04 5.83
C VAL A 29 14.17 -15.08 6.89
N ALA A 30 15.40 -14.91 6.46
CA ALA A 30 16.55 -14.91 7.37
C ALA A 30 16.69 -13.61 8.18
N ASN A 31 16.23 -12.48 7.61
CA ASN A 31 16.34 -11.17 8.24
C ASN A 31 15.30 -10.19 7.66
N ARG A 32 15.21 -9.01 8.28
CA ARG A 32 14.26 -7.97 7.92
C ARG A 32 14.51 -7.36 6.54
N ASP A 33 15.75 -7.28 6.10
CA ASP A 33 16.09 -6.69 4.80
C ASP A 33 15.64 -7.59 3.66
N GLU A 34 15.76 -8.91 3.85
CA GLU A 34 15.17 -9.88 2.94
C GLU A 34 13.64 -9.79 2.92
N ALA A 35 13.01 -9.66 4.10
CA ALA A 35 11.56 -9.46 4.19
C ALA A 35 11.12 -8.23 3.41
N MET A 36 11.80 -7.09 3.58
CA MET A 36 11.50 -5.84 2.88
C MET A 36 11.65 -5.98 1.37
N ARG A 37 12.75 -6.57 0.93
CA ARG A 37 12.98 -6.81 -0.50
C ARG A 37 11.87 -7.66 -1.12
N LEU A 38 11.45 -8.72 -0.45
CA LEU A 38 10.37 -9.60 -0.92
C LEU A 38 9.00 -8.93 -0.85
N ALA A 39 8.73 -8.15 0.18
CA ALA A 39 7.49 -7.38 0.31
C ALA A 39 7.35 -6.34 -0.82
N ASN A 40 8.45 -5.74 -1.23
CA ASN A 40 8.48 -4.77 -2.33
C ASN A 40 8.55 -5.43 -3.73
N ASP A 41 8.86 -6.71 -3.82
CA ASP A 41 8.88 -7.44 -5.10
C ASP A 41 7.45 -7.80 -5.55
N SER A 42 6.65 -6.76 -5.79
CA SER A 42 5.26 -6.84 -6.26
C SER A 42 4.95 -5.67 -7.18
N ASP A 43 4.13 -5.90 -8.20
CA ASP A 43 3.60 -4.85 -9.08
C ASP A 43 2.47 -4.04 -8.41
N LEU A 44 2.02 -4.46 -7.23
CA LEU A 44 0.97 -3.83 -6.45
C LEU A 44 1.54 -3.25 -5.14
N GLY A 45 0.94 -2.17 -4.66
CA GLY A 45 1.37 -1.50 -3.44
C GLY A 45 0.23 -0.72 -2.79
N LEU A 46 -0.88 -1.39 -2.45
CA LEU A 46 -2.01 -0.73 -1.80
C LEU A 46 -1.76 -0.56 -0.31
N THR A 47 -1.63 -1.66 0.41
CA THR A 47 -1.48 -1.69 1.87
C THR A 47 -0.32 -2.57 2.29
N ALA A 48 0.42 -2.14 3.31
CA ALA A 48 1.41 -2.95 3.98
C ALA A 48 1.37 -2.74 5.49
N GLY A 49 1.50 -3.83 6.23
CA GLY A 49 1.54 -3.84 7.70
C GLY A 49 2.85 -4.39 8.22
N PHE A 50 3.32 -3.80 9.31
CA PHE A 50 4.52 -4.23 10.03
C PHE A 50 4.17 -4.59 11.48
N TYR A 51 4.77 -5.66 11.97
CA TYR A 51 4.67 -6.07 13.37
C TYR A 51 6.06 -6.39 13.89
N GLY A 52 6.57 -5.54 14.77
CA GLY A 52 7.94 -5.63 15.29
C GLY A 52 8.24 -4.59 16.36
N GLY A 53 9.50 -4.36 16.62
CA GLY A 53 9.96 -3.35 17.56
C GLY A 53 9.57 -1.93 17.14
N VAL A 54 9.26 -1.08 18.10
CA VAL A 54 8.89 0.32 17.85
C VAL A 54 10.04 1.10 17.21
N ASP A 55 11.26 0.74 17.55
CA ASP A 55 12.49 1.29 16.99
C ASP A 55 12.72 0.92 15.52
N GLU A 56 12.09 -0.13 15.03
CA GLU A 56 12.15 -0.56 13.62
C GLU A 56 11.07 0.08 12.72
N VAL A 57 10.06 0.70 13.32
CA VAL A 57 8.94 1.31 12.58
C VAL A 57 9.38 2.39 11.59
N PRO A 58 10.30 3.32 11.93
CA PRO A 58 10.80 4.29 10.96
C PRO A 58 11.45 3.64 9.75
N TRP A 59 12.30 2.63 9.97
CA TRP A 59 12.92 1.85 8.90
C TRP A 59 11.88 1.24 7.96
N PHE A 60 10.82 0.64 8.52
CA PHE A 60 9.74 0.07 7.72
C PHE A 60 9.04 1.12 6.85
N HIS A 61 8.63 2.25 7.45
CA HIS A 61 7.92 3.31 6.71
C HIS A 61 8.74 3.98 5.62
N GLU A 62 10.06 4.05 5.79
CA GLU A 62 10.96 4.64 4.79
C GLU A 62 11.20 3.75 3.58
N GLN A 63 11.07 2.43 3.74
CA GLN A 63 11.49 1.50 2.70
C GLN A 63 10.35 0.77 2.01
N ILE A 64 9.18 0.65 2.66
CA ILE A 64 8.05 -0.08 2.07
C ILE A 64 7.39 0.71 0.94
N GLU A 65 7.17 0.04 -0.17
CA GLU A 65 6.57 0.63 -1.37
C GLU A 65 5.05 0.40 -1.42
N ALA A 66 4.33 0.98 -0.47
CA ALA A 66 2.88 0.92 -0.38
C ALA A 66 2.27 2.28 -0.03
N GLY A 67 1.08 2.56 -0.56
CA GLY A 67 0.40 3.84 -0.35
C GLY A 67 -0.25 3.98 1.02
N VAL A 68 -0.61 2.88 1.66
CA VAL A 68 -1.16 2.85 3.02
C VAL A 68 -0.32 1.91 3.87
N THR A 69 0.25 2.45 4.93
CA THR A 69 1.12 1.69 5.82
C THR A 69 0.66 1.77 7.27
N TYR A 70 0.82 0.69 8.02
CA TYR A 70 0.55 0.67 9.46
C TYR A 70 1.56 -0.21 10.20
N ALA A 71 1.77 0.08 11.48
CA ALA A 71 2.62 -0.72 12.33
C ALA A 71 1.88 -1.15 13.60
N ASN A 72 2.10 -2.39 14.05
CA ASN A 72 1.63 -2.96 15.32
C ASN A 72 0.11 -2.82 15.57
N ARG A 73 -0.68 -2.81 14.52
CA ARG A 73 -2.13 -2.66 14.60
C ARG A 73 -2.79 -3.99 14.97
N LYS A 74 -3.55 -4.03 16.06
CA LYS A 74 -4.16 -5.25 16.60
C LYS A 74 -5.25 -5.86 15.70
N GLN A 75 -5.92 -5.04 14.92
CA GLN A 75 -6.91 -5.50 13.95
C GLN A 75 -6.48 -5.00 12.57
N GLY A 76 -6.16 -5.94 11.71
CA GLY A 76 -5.88 -5.64 10.32
C GLY A 76 -7.13 -5.12 9.65
N ALA A 77 -7.22 -3.80 9.46
CA ALA A 77 -8.11 -3.31 8.46
C ALA A 77 -7.46 -3.59 7.10
N THR A 78 -8.17 -4.23 6.22
CA THR A 78 -7.74 -4.46 4.85
C THR A 78 -7.34 -3.16 4.16
N THR A 79 -7.94 -2.05 4.56
CA THR A 79 -7.63 -0.73 4.02
C THR A 79 -6.47 -0.03 4.71
N GLY A 80 -6.22 -0.31 6.00
CA GLY A 80 -5.15 0.34 6.78
C GLY A 80 -5.38 1.82 7.07
N ALA A 81 -6.24 2.51 6.35
CA ALA A 81 -6.49 3.94 6.46
C ALA A 81 -7.86 4.23 7.10
N TRP A 82 -7.94 5.38 7.80
CA TRP A 82 -9.19 5.91 8.35
C TRP A 82 -9.74 6.97 7.42
N PRO A 83 -10.87 6.72 6.72
CA PRO A 83 -11.50 7.71 5.86
C PRO A 83 -11.78 9.01 6.61
N GLY A 84 -11.46 10.14 5.99
CA GLY A 84 -11.59 11.47 6.59
C GLY A 84 -10.37 11.95 7.39
N TYR A 85 -9.50 11.05 7.81
CA TYR A 85 -8.24 11.39 8.50
C TYR A 85 -7.02 11.11 7.66
N GLN A 86 -7.06 10.02 6.91
CA GLN A 86 -5.92 9.55 6.13
C GLN A 86 -6.35 9.35 4.68
N PRO A 87 -5.52 9.75 3.72
CA PRO A 87 -5.74 9.40 2.33
C PRO A 87 -5.65 7.89 2.13
N PHE A 88 -6.49 7.36 1.25
CA PHE A 88 -6.47 5.96 0.87
C PHE A 88 -6.14 5.83 -0.61
N GLY A 89 -4.99 5.28 -0.94
CA GLY A 89 -4.57 5.04 -2.31
C GLY A 89 -3.29 4.24 -2.37
N GLY A 90 -3.10 3.54 -3.48
CA GLY A 90 -1.97 2.66 -3.70
C GLY A 90 -0.83 3.31 -4.47
N TRP A 91 0.33 2.69 -4.35
CA TRP A 91 1.48 2.91 -5.20
C TRP A 91 1.54 1.83 -6.27
N LYS A 92 2.47 1.93 -7.18
CA LYS A 92 2.67 0.98 -8.29
C LYS A 92 1.34 0.77 -9.06
N GLY A 93 1.00 -0.44 -9.42
CA GLY A 93 -0.25 -0.79 -10.10
C GLY A 93 -1.53 -0.60 -9.28
N SER A 94 -1.41 -0.34 -7.97
CA SER A 94 -2.55 -0.08 -7.09
C SER A 94 -3.01 1.39 -7.08
N GLY A 95 -2.36 2.27 -7.80
CA GLY A 95 -2.73 3.68 -7.90
C GLY A 95 -2.40 4.27 -9.26
N SER A 96 -3.27 5.15 -9.77
CA SER A 96 -3.10 5.73 -11.12
C SER A 96 -2.49 7.13 -11.14
N THR A 97 -2.61 7.91 -10.07
CA THR A 97 -2.25 9.33 -10.06
C THR A 97 -1.30 9.75 -8.95
N GLY A 98 -1.01 8.87 -8.00
CA GLY A 98 -0.31 9.22 -6.75
C GLY A 98 -1.12 10.13 -5.82
N LYS A 99 -2.38 10.44 -6.15
CA LYS A 99 -3.31 11.22 -5.32
C LYS A 99 -4.42 10.31 -4.82
N ALA A 100 -4.41 10.08 -3.53
CA ALA A 100 -5.31 9.14 -2.88
C ALA A 100 -6.73 9.69 -2.69
N ILE A 101 -7.71 8.81 -2.62
CA ILE A 101 -9.06 9.10 -2.18
C ILE A 101 -9.00 9.69 -0.77
N ALA A 102 -9.90 10.63 -0.45
CA ALA A 102 -9.93 11.36 0.82
C ALA A 102 -8.67 12.19 1.12
N SER A 103 -7.84 12.48 0.13
CA SER A 103 -6.74 13.44 0.24
C SER A 103 -7.20 14.84 -0.14
N PHE A 104 -6.46 15.86 0.32
CA PHE A 104 -6.69 17.26 -0.06
C PHE A 104 -6.59 17.51 -1.57
N TYR A 105 -5.89 16.64 -2.28
CA TYR A 105 -5.63 16.78 -3.71
C TYR A 105 -6.59 15.94 -4.57
N TYR A 106 -7.55 15.23 -3.96
CA TYR A 106 -8.42 14.32 -4.69
C TYR A 106 -9.28 15.04 -5.73
N LEU A 107 -9.91 16.14 -5.34
CA LEU A 107 -10.73 16.92 -6.27
C LEU A 107 -9.90 17.66 -7.31
N ALA A 108 -8.75 18.19 -6.93
CA ALA A 108 -7.89 18.96 -7.81
C ALA A 108 -7.40 18.17 -9.05
N GLN A 109 -7.24 16.85 -8.94
CA GLN A 109 -6.84 16.01 -10.07
C GLN A 109 -7.90 15.92 -11.19
N TYR A 110 -9.15 16.29 -10.91
CA TYR A 110 -10.26 16.34 -11.90
C TYR A 110 -10.55 17.74 -12.40
N GLN A 111 -9.81 18.74 -11.93
CA GLN A 111 -10.00 20.13 -12.28
C GLN A 111 -8.91 20.59 -13.27
N ARG A 112 -9.21 21.66 -13.99
CA ARG A 112 -8.25 22.33 -14.89
C ARG A 112 -8.09 23.78 -14.44
N GLU A 113 -6.86 24.22 -14.37
CA GLU A 113 -6.54 25.61 -14.12
C GLU A 113 -6.74 26.43 -15.41
N GLN A 114 -7.26 27.65 -15.27
CA GLN A 114 -7.43 28.61 -16.37
C GLN A 114 -7.05 30.02 -15.93
N SER A 115 -6.09 30.63 -16.60
CA SER A 115 -5.82 32.07 -16.46
C SER A 115 -6.73 32.87 -17.38
N ARG A 116 -7.33 33.94 -16.85
CA ARG A 116 -8.18 34.88 -17.61
C ARG A 116 -7.66 36.30 -17.37
N THR A 117 -7.39 37.03 -18.45
CA THR A 117 -7.00 38.42 -18.41
C THR A 117 -8.02 39.24 -19.19
N VAL A 118 -8.56 40.29 -18.57
CA VAL A 118 -9.41 41.27 -19.21
C VAL A 118 -8.71 42.63 -19.09
N VAL A 119 -8.51 43.26 -20.22
CA VAL A 119 -8.00 44.65 -20.28
C VAL A 119 -9.17 45.51 -20.70
N GLU A 120 -9.54 46.48 -19.85
CA GLU A 120 -10.56 47.47 -20.22
C GLU A 120 -9.96 48.43 -21.22
N PRO A 121 -10.73 48.87 -22.27
CA PRO A 121 -10.22 49.78 -23.31
C PRO A 121 -10.00 51.18 -22.78
#